data_d97e8d33873f5524870db14857be2b77
#
_entry.id   d97e8d33873f5524870db14857be2b77
#
_cell.length_a   1.000
_cell.length_b   1.000
_cell.length_c   1.000
_cell.angle_alpha   90.00
_cell.angle_beta   90.00
_cell.angle_gamma   90.00
#
_symmetry.space_group_name_H-M   'P 1'
#
loop_
_entity.id
_entity.type
_entity.pdbx_description
1 polymer ?
#
loop_
_entity_poly.entity_id
_entity_poly.type
_entity_poly.pdbx_seq_one_letter_code
_entity_poly.pdbx_strand_id
1 'polypeptide(L)'
;MLELTNKKEVNMFDELLINHSAPTLAGIKIANIFTYNYNSKKELCERIVFYNKLLYKKGINLSILKDYNSKVIVYVYNKEKLKNYIESEEVSKFLCDCGYNSRNMYKNIQILSEKMKNYKNFPHEIGIFLGYPLIDICGFINNFGKNCLYSGYWKVYHNKNDAIKTFDSYNRCRFFYTNTFLEGKNILEIIESYSDYSNNINQKKNKYLGG
;
A
#
# COMPACT_ATOMS: atom_id res chain seq x y z
N MET A 1 -27.33 -30.27 -22.33
CA MET A 1 -26.95 -30.06 -20.92
C MET A 1 -25.73 -29.16 -20.95
N LEU A 2 -25.95 -27.84 -20.88
CA LEU A 2 -24.90 -26.84 -20.94
C LEU A 2 -24.46 -26.56 -19.49
N GLU A 3 -23.29 -27.03 -19.12
CA GLU A 3 -22.62 -26.60 -17.90
C GLU A 3 -22.22 -25.14 -18.07
N LEU A 4 -23.03 -24.26 -17.52
CA LEU A 4 -22.68 -22.86 -17.30
C LEU A 4 -21.56 -22.83 -16.23
N THR A 5 -20.32 -22.77 -16.69
CA THR A 5 -19.19 -22.38 -15.86
C THR A 5 -19.45 -20.96 -15.39
N ASN A 6 -19.92 -20.81 -14.14
CA ASN A 6 -19.99 -19.56 -13.41
C ASN A 6 -18.55 -19.05 -13.17
N LYS A 7 -17.88 -18.53 -14.21
CA LYS A 7 -16.74 -17.66 -14.03
C LYS A 7 -17.31 -16.38 -13.41
N LYS A 8 -17.12 -16.22 -12.09
CA LYS A 8 -17.34 -14.97 -11.39
C LYS A 8 -16.63 -13.88 -12.19
N GLU A 9 -17.36 -12.92 -12.78
CA GLU A 9 -16.73 -11.78 -13.46
C GLU A 9 -15.75 -11.15 -12.48
N VAL A 10 -14.46 -11.21 -12.82
CA VAL A 10 -13.39 -10.65 -12.00
C VAL A 10 -13.59 -9.15 -12.01
N ASN A 11 -13.94 -8.59 -10.86
CA ASN A 11 -14.15 -7.16 -10.75
C ASN A 11 -12.78 -6.46 -10.85
N MET A 12 -12.61 -5.60 -11.83
CA MET A 12 -11.37 -4.85 -12.11
C MET A 12 -10.84 -4.11 -10.86
N PHE A 13 -11.72 -3.60 -9.99
CA PHE A 13 -11.28 -2.95 -8.75
C PHE A 13 -10.61 -3.93 -7.80
N ASP A 14 -11.17 -5.13 -7.65
CA ASP A 14 -10.66 -6.19 -6.78
C ASP A 14 -9.29 -6.66 -7.26
N GLU A 15 -9.15 -6.84 -8.57
CA GLU A 15 -7.88 -7.19 -9.19
C GLU A 15 -6.81 -6.12 -8.94
N LEU A 16 -7.12 -4.85 -9.17
CA LEU A 16 -6.21 -3.75 -8.91
C LEU A 16 -5.85 -3.63 -7.42
N LEU A 17 -6.84 -3.77 -6.53
CA LEU A 17 -6.62 -3.74 -5.09
C LEU A 17 -5.64 -4.84 -4.66
N ILE A 18 -5.81 -6.06 -5.15
CA ILE A 18 -4.94 -7.20 -4.84
C ILE A 18 -3.56 -7.00 -5.46
N ASN A 19 -3.47 -6.74 -6.76
CA ASN A 19 -2.20 -6.63 -7.47
C ASN A 19 -1.30 -5.51 -6.94
N HIS A 20 -1.90 -4.39 -6.54
CA HIS A 20 -1.13 -3.22 -6.07
C HIS A 20 -0.99 -3.13 -4.55
N SER A 21 -1.88 -3.75 -3.78
CA SER A 21 -1.93 -3.52 -2.33
C SER A 21 -1.71 -4.79 -1.49
N ALA A 22 -1.38 -5.94 -2.09
CA ALA A 22 -1.12 -7.18 -1.38
C ALA A 22 -0.20 -7.01 -0.16
N PRO A 23 0.97 -6.34 -0.22
CA PRO A 23 1.82 -6.16 0.95
C PRO A 23 1.16 -5.33 2.07
N THR A 24 0.29 -4.38 1.73
CA THR A 24 -0.47 -3.61 2.73
C THR A 24 -1.60 -4.43 3.32
N LEU A 25 -2.33 -5.19 2.50
CA LEU A 25 -3.38 -6.11 2.94
C LEU A 25 -2.83 -7.21 3.85
N ALA A 26 -1.62 -7.69 3.58
CA ALA A 26 -0.87 -8.63 4.41
C ALA A 26 -0.26 -8.00 5.67
N GLY A 27 -0.36 -6.70 5.84
CA GLY A 27 0.21 -5.97 6.98
C GLY A 27 1.73 -5.87 6.97
N ILE A 28 2.45 -6.21 5.89
CA ILE A 28 3.92 -6.11 5.81
C ILE A 28 4.41 -4.77 5.23
N LYS A 29 3.50 -3.95 4.65
CA LYS A 29 3.77 -2.60 4.17
C LYS A 29 2.78 -1.62 4.80
N ILE A 30 3.19 -0.37 4.98
CA ILE A 30 2.35 0.69 5.57
C ILE A 30 1.19 1.01 4.63
N ALA A 31 1.48 1.33 3.37
CA ALA A 31 0.46 1.72 2.42
C ALA A 31 0.88 1.51 0.96
N ASN A 32 -0.12 1.48 0.08
CA ASN A 32 0.02 1.46 -1.37
C ASN A 32 -0.97 2.45 -2.01
N ILE A 33 -0.70 2.79 -3.27
CA ILE A 33 -1.65 3.51 -4.12
C ILE A 33 -1.84 2.75 -5.42
N PHE A 34 -3.02 2.89 -6.00
CA PHE A 34 -3.28 2.46 -7.37
C PHE A 34 -4.26 3.42 -8.04
N THR A 35 -4.25 3.41 -9.35
CA THR A 35 -5.16 4.20 -10.16
C THR A 35 -6.34 3.34 -10.61
N TYR A 36 -7.55 3.88 -10.48
CA TYR A 36 -8.77 3.23 -10.93
C TYR A 36 -9.61 4.17 -11.80
N ASN A 37 -10.07 3.68 -12.95
CA ASN A 37 -11.03 4.38 -13.79
C ASN A 37 -12.44 3.94 -13.39
N TYR A 38 -13.34 4.89 -13.20
CA TYR A 38 -14.71 4.61 -12.78
C TYR A 38 -15.72 5.22 -13.77
N ASN A 39 -16.85 4.55 -13.93
CA ASN A 39 -17.97 5.04 -14.75
C ASN A 39 -19.00 5.77 -13.88
N SER A 40 -19.18 5.35 -12.63
CA SER A 40 -20.13 5.92 -11.68
C SER A 40 -19.43 6.30 -10.38
N LYS A 41 -19.52 7.59 -10.02
CA LYS A 41 -18.96 8.07 -8.74
C LYS A 41 -19.68 7.46 -7.54
N LYS A 42 -20.99 7.22 -7.68
CA LYS A 42 -21.80 6.57 -6.64
C LYS A 42 -21.28 5.15 -6.37
N GLU A 43 -21.11 4.36 -7.41
CA GLU A 43 -20.57 2.98 -7.28
C GLU A 43 -19.16 2.95 -6.70
N LEU A 44 -18.30 3.90 -7.11
CA LEU A 44 -16.97 4.04 -6.51
C LEU A 44 -17.05 4.29 -5.00
N CYS A 45 -17.90 5.24 -4.57
CA CYS A 45 -18.06 5.55 -3.15
C CYS A 45 -18.63 4.36 -2.36
N GLU A 46 -19.62 3.67 -2.89
CA GLU A 46 -20.19 2.47 -2.29
C GLU A 46 -19.13 1.37 -2.13
N ARG A 47 -18.27 1.19 -3.13
CA ARG A 47 -17.18 0.23 -3.11
C ARG A 47 -16.12 0.59 -2.05
N ILE A 48 -15.70 1.84 -1.96
CA ILE A 48 -14.77 2.29 -0.90
C ILE A 48 -15.36 2.05 0.49
N VAL A 49 -16.66 2.36 0.68
CA VAL A 49 -17.35 2.10 1.94
C VAL A 49 -17.41 0.60 2.25
N PHE A 50 -17.70 -0.23 1.24
CA PHE A 50 -17.74 -1.68 1.37
C PHE A 50 -16.39 -2.23 1.85
N TYR A 51 -15.28 -1.87 1.18
CA TYR A 51 -13.95 -2.35 1.57
C TYR A 51 -13.50 -1.82 2.93
N ASN A 52 -13.84 -0.58 3.27
CA ASN A 52 -13.55 -0.05 4.60
C ASN A 52 -14.27 -0.83 5.71
N LYS A 53 -15.52 -1.25 5.48
CA LYS A 53 -16.24 -2.10 6.43
C LYS A 53 -15.64 -3.50 6.50
N LEU A 54 -15.35 -4.10 5.34
CA LEU A 54 -14.80 -5.46 5.21
C LEU A 54 -13.44 -5.60 5.91
N LEU A 55 -12.57 -4.61 5.72
CA LEU A 55 -11.18 -4.65 6.18
C LEU A 55 -10.96 -3.95 7.53
N TYR A 56 -12.02 -3.42 8.14
CA TYR A 56 -11.95 -2.68 9.41
C TYR A 56 -11.18 -3.43 10.51
N LYS A 57 -11.54 -4.71 10.73
CA LYS A 57 -10.90 -5.54 11.76
C LYS A 57 -9.43 -5.87 11.48
N LYS A 58 -8.99 -5.73 10.23
CA LYS A 58 -7.58 -5.89 9.83
C LYS A 58 -6.79 -4.57 9.92
N GLY A 59 -7.44 -3.48 10.35
CA GLY A 59 -6.83 -2.15 10.44
C GLY A 59 -6.50 -1.51 9.09
N ILE A 60 -7.07 -2.02 7.99
CA ILE A 60 -6.84 -1.52 6.64
C ILE A 60 -7.96 -0.55 6.24
N ASN A 61 -7.57 0.58 5.69
CA ASN A 61 -8.48 1.61 5.21
C ASN A 61 -8.16 1.99 3.76
N LEU A 62 -9.21 2.37 3.02
CA LEU A 62 -9.13 2.92 1.68
C LEU A 62 -9.62 4.37 1.70
N SER A 63 -8.93 5.26 1.00
CA SER A 63 -9.37 6.63 0.74
C SER A 63 -9.00 7.09 -0.67
N ILE A 64 -9.65 8.14 -1.16
CA ILE A 64 -9.36 8.73 -2.46
C ILE A 64 -8.43 9.93 -2.21
N LEU A 65 -7.21 9.90 -2.77
CA LEU A 65 -6.27 11.01 -2.69
C LEU A 65 -6.48 12.03 -3.80
N LYS A 66 -6.83 11.59 -5.00
CA LYS A 66 -7.05 12.47 -6.15
C LYS A 66 -8.16 11.90 -7.03
N ASP A 67 -9.05 12.77 -7.49
CA ASP A 67 -10.12 12.45 -8.43
C ASP A 67 -10.02 13.42 -9.61
N TYR A 68 -9.85 12.90 -10.82
CA TYR A 68 -9.71 13.70 -12.04
C TYR A 68 -10.13 12.89 -13.28
N ASN A 69 -11.00 13.49 -14.11
CA ASN A 69 -11.42 12.91 -15.38
C ASN A 69 -11.88 11.44 -15.29
N SER A 70 -12.78 11.13 -14.37
CA SER A 70 -13.27 9.76 -14.10
C SER A 70 -12.15 8.75 -13.72
N LYS A 71 -11.03 9.26 -13.23
CA LYS A 71 -9.89 8.51 -12.76
C LYS A 71 -9.54 8.92 -11.33
N VAL A 72 -9.38 7.94 -10.44
CA VAL A 72 -9.01 8.19 -9.04
C VAL A 72 -7.69 7.54 -8.68
N ILE A 73 -6.99 8.16 -7.73
CA ILE A 73 -5.90 7.53 -7.01
C ILE A 73 -6.47 7.03 -5.69
N VAL A 74 -6.56 5.71 -5.57
CA VAL A 74 -6.98 5.03 -4.35
C VAL A 74 -5.76 4.80 -3.48
N TYR A 75 -5.86 5.19 -2.21
CA TYR A 75 -4.85 5.00 -1.18
C TYR A 75 -5.32 3.90 -0.21
N VAL A 76 -4.54 2.84 -0.10
CA VAL A 76 -4.79 1.70 0.79
C VAL A 76 -3.73 1.73 1.87
N TYR A 77 -4.12 1.78 3.14
CA TYR A 77 -3.17 1.94 4.24
C TYR A 77 -3.56 1.17 5.50
N ASN A 78 -2.55 0.70 6.22
CA ASN A 78 -2.71 0.19 7.58
C ASN A 78 -2.71 1.38 8.54
N LYS A 79 -3.84 1.59 9.21
CA LYS A 79 -4.09 2.75 10.07
C LYS A 79 -3.08 2.88 11.20
N GLU A 80 -2.83 1.79 11.92
CA GLU A 80 -1.95 1.80 13.08
C GLU A 80 -0.48 2.02 12.67
N LYS A 81 -0.02 1.27 11.66
CA LYS A 81 1.35 1.41 11.15
C LYS A 81 1.61 2.80 10.58
N LEU A 82 0.67 3.35 9.82
CA LEU A 82 0.79 4.70 9.28
C LEU A 82 0.85 5.72 10.41
N LYS A 83 -0.06 5.63 11.39
CA LYS A 83 -0.08 6.52 12.54
C LYS A 83 1.26 6.50 13.28
N ASN A 84 1.73 5.31 13.66
CA ASN A 84 3.00 5.17 14.40
C ASN A 84 4.19 5.73 13.60
N TYR A 85 4.20 5.55 12.28
CA TYR A 85 5.28 6.05 11.44
C TYR A 85 5.29 7.58 11.32
N ILE A 86 4.14 8.21 11.03
CA ILE A 86 4.07 9.66 10.89
C ILE A 86 4.19 10.41 12.23
N GLU A 87 3.93 9.76 13.35
CA GLU A 87 4.07 10.32 14.70
C GLU A 87 5.48 10.10 15.28
N SER A 88 6.37 9.34 14.62
CA SER A 88 7.77 9.24 15.03
C SER A 88 8.46 10.61 14.92
N GLU A 89 9.39 10.89 15.84
CA GLU A 89 9.98 12.22 16.02
C GLU A 89 10.58 12.79 14.73
N GLU A 90 11.43 12.01 14.06
CA GLU A 90 12.11 12.44 12.82
C GLU A 90 11.12 12.67 11.66
N VAL A 91 10.16 11.76 11.49
CA VAL A 91 9.16 11.85 10.41
C VAL A 91 8.19 13.00 10.67
N SER A 92 7.75 13.18 11.92
CA SER A 92 6.88 14.28 12.32
C SER A 92 7.54 15.64 12.06
N LYS A 93 8.82 15.78 12.41
CA LYS A 93 9.59 17.01 12.13
C LYS A 93 9.68 17.28 10.63
N PHE A 94 10.07 16.26 9.83
CA PHE A 94 10.13 16.38 8.37
C PHE A 94 8.78 16.77 7.77
N LEU A 95 7.68 16.17 8.23
CA LEU A 95 6.33 16.51 7.77
C LEU A 95 5.95 17.94 8.15
N CYS A 96 6.32 18.43 9.34
CA CYS A 96 6.12 19.84 9.71
C CYS A 96 6.83 20.79 8.75
N ASP A 97 8.09 20.52 8.40
CA ASP A 97 8.86 21.30 7.43
C ASP A 97 8.20 21.29 6.04
N CYS A 98 7.49 20.20 5.70
CA CYS A 98 6.69 20.10 4.48
C CYS A 98 5.30 20.73 4.59
N GLY A 99 4.94 21.38 5.71
CA GLY A 99 3.65 22.05 5.91
C GLY A 99 2.50 21.14 6.40
N TYR A 100 2.82 19.98 6.96
CA TYR A 100 1.86 19.13 7.65
C TYR A 100 1.90 19.43 9.15
N ASN A 101 0.93 20.20 9.63
CA ASN A 101 0.96 20.76 11.00
C ASN A 101 0.10 19.99 12.01
N SER A 102 -0.41 18.84 11.65
CA SER A 102 -1.35 18.11 12.49
C SER A 102 -0.76 16.80 13.01
N ARG A 103 -0.91 16.55 14.31
CA ARG A 103 -0.72 15.21 14.89
C ARG A 103 -1.84 14.25 14.48
N ASN A 104 -2.86 14.74 13.77
CA ASN A 104 -3.97 13.92 13.31
C ASN A 104 -3.66 13.34 11.92
N MET A 105 -3.47 12.04 11.87
CA MET A 105 -3.19 11.30 10.64
C MET A 105 -4.21 11.60 9.51
N TYR A 106 -5.49 11.71 9.83
CA TYR A 106 -6.52 11.96 8.82
C TYR A 106 -6.41 13.37 8.22
N LYS A 107 -6.07 14.36 9.04
CA LYS A 107 -5.78 15.72 8.55
C LYS A 107 -4.54 15.71 7.65
N ASN A 108 -3.51 14.97 8.00
CA ASN A 108 -2.32 14.83 7.16
C ASN A 108 -2.64 14.17 5.81
N ILE A 109 -3.49 13.14 5.78
CA ILE A 109 -3.97 12.53 4.52
C ILE A 109 -4.79 13.55 3.71
N GLN A 110 -5.59 14.39 4.35
CA GLN A 110 -6.34 15.45 3.68
C GLN A 110 -5.40 16.50 3.05
N ILE A 111 -4.39 16.97 3.79
CA ILE A 111 -3.36 17.89 3.28
C ILE A 111 -2.63 17.27 2.08
N LEU A 112 -2.24 15.99 2.17
CA LEU A 112 -1.65 15.27 1.05
C LEU A 112 -2.57 15.27 -0.18
N SER A 113 -3.86 14.97 0.02
CA SER A 113 -4.86 14.99 -1.06
C SER A 113 -4.97 16.37 -1.72
N GLU A 114 -4.98 17.45 -0.93
CA GLU A 114 -5.04 18.83 -1.43
C GLU A 114 -3.78 19.17 -2.24
N LYS A 115 -2.58 18.82 -1.74
CA LYS A 115 -1.33 19.00 -2.47
C LYS A 115 -1.35 18.24 -3.80
N MET A 116 -1.80 16.98 -3.80
CA MET A 116 -1.88 16.16 -5.01
C MET A 116 -2.85 16.72 -6.06
N LYS A 117 -3.89 17.46 -5.66
CA LYS A 117 -4.80 18.14 -6.61
C LYS A 117 -4.13 19.34 -7.28
N ASN A 118 -3.32 20.08 -6.54
CA ASN A 118 -2.72 21.36 -6.97
C ASN A 118 -1.41 21.18 -7.74
N TYR A 119 -0.71 20.05 -7.57
CA TYR A 119 0.56 19.82 -8.24
C TYR A 119 0.41 18.88 -9.46
N LYS A 120 1.15 19.20 -10.54
CA LYS A 120 1.25 18.31 -11.71
C LYS A 120 1.95 16.99 -11.37
N ASN A 121 2.96 17.05 -10.51
CA ASN A 121 3.74 15.91 -10.04
C ASN A 121 3.33 15.54 -8.61
N PHE A 122 3.59 14.29 -8.22
CA PHE A 122 3.43 13.87 -6.82
C PHE A 122 4.36 14.66 -5.90
N PRO A 123 3.88 15.14 -4.75
CA PRO A 123 4.75 15.71 -3.74
C PRO A 123 5.72 14.63 -3.24
N HIS A 124 7.00 14.97 -3.03
CA HIS A 124 8.03 13.96 -2.69
C HIS A 124 7.75 13.29 -1.34
N GLU A 125 7.13 14.02 -0.41
CA GLU A 125 6.72 13.53 0.90
C GLU A 125 5.63 12.45 0.86
N ILE A 126 5.02 12.17 -0.29
CA ILE A 126 4.12 11.01 -0.45
C ILE A 126 4.83 9.70 -0.06
N GLY A 127 6.15 9.63 -0.20
CA GLY A 127 6.95 8.49 0.22
C GLY A 127 6.76 8.16 1.71
N ILE A 128 6.59 9.16 2.59
CA ILE A 128 6.26 8.96 4.00
C ILE A 128 4.93 8.22 4.13
N PHE A 129 3.91 8.69 3.43
CA PHE A 129 2.58 8.08 3.45
C PHE A 129 2.56 6.67 2.83
N LEU A 130 3.54 6.33 1.99
CA LEU A 130 3.73 4.99 1.43
C LEU A 130 4.61 4.09 2.31
N GLY A 131 5.17 4.64 3.41
CA GLY A 131 6.03 3.92 4.33
C GLY A 131 7.44 3.68 3.83
N TYR A 132 7.97 4.56 2.97
CA TYR A 132 9.37 4.50 2.55
C TYR A 132 10.28 5.07 3.64
N PRO A 133 11.51 4.57 3.82
CA PRO A 133 12.44 5.09 4.79
C PRO A 133 12.70 6.60 4.60
N LEU A 134 12.65 7.37 5.68
CA LEU A 134 12.87 8.84 5.62
C LEU A 134 14.22 9.17 4.98
N ILE A 135 15.26 8.42 5.30
CA ILE A 135 16.60 8.61 4.72
C ILE A 135 16.62 8.47 3.19
N ASP A 136 15.83 7.54 2.64
CA ASP A 136 15.73 7.36 1.19
C ASP A 136 14.91 8.48 0.54
N ILE A 137 13.90 9.01 1.23
CA ILE A 137 13.13 10.17 0.77
C ILE A 137 14.01 11.42 0.75
N CYS A 138 14.77 11.67 1.81
CA CYS A 138 15.75 12.76 1.85
C CYS A 138 16.81 12.58 0.75
N GLY A 139 17.31 11.36 0.58
CA GLY A 139 18.23 11.02 -0.51
C GLY A 139 17.66 11.31 -1.89
N PHE A 140 16.39 10.97 -2.12
CA PHE A 140 15.68 11.26 -3.37
C PHE A 140 15.59 12.77 -3.63
N ILE A 141 15.19 13.54 -2.63
CA ILE A 141 15.06 15.01 -2.73
C ILE A 141 16.42 15.65 -3.02
N ASN A 142 17.44 15.31 -2.23
CA ASN A 142 18.78 15.90 -2.32
C ASN A 142 19.49 15.57 -3.64
N ASN A 143 19.21 14.39 -4.20
CA ASN A 143 19.81 13.96 -5.47
C ASN A 143 18.89 14.16 -6.68
N PHE A 144 17.76 14.85 -6.53
CA PHE A 144 16.78 15.06 -7.61
C PHE A 144 16.37 13.73 -8.28
N GLY A 145 16.25 12.67 -7.48
CA GLY A 145 15.91 11.32 -7.95
C GLY A 145 17.02 10.61 -8.74
N LYS A 146 18.24 11.15 -8.77
CA LYS A 146 19.41 10.55 -9.45
C LYS A 146 20.31 9.82 -8.44
N ASN A 147 21.29 9.07 -8.94
CA ASN A 147 22.35 8.46 -8.14
C ASN A 147 21.86 7.51 -7.02
N CYS A 148 20.71 6.86 -7.20
CA CYS A 148 20.23 5.86 -6.24
C CYS A 148 21.09 4.58 -6.33
N LEU A 149 21.27 3.91 -5.19
CA LEU A 149 21.98 2.63 -5.08
C LEU A 149 21.20 1.46 -5.71
N TYR A 150 19.88 1.58 -5.71
CA TYR A 150 18.98 0.58 -6.29
C TYR A 150 17.59 1.23 -6.54
N SER A 151 16.86 0.72 -7.54
CA SER A 151 15.49 1.14 -7.85
C SER A 151 14.55 -0.05 -7.81
N GLY A 152 13.54 0.01 -6.94
CA GLY A 152 12.49 -1.00 -6.78
C GLY A 152 11.17 -0.35 -6.42
N TYR A 153 10.55 -0.72 -5.30
CA TYR A 153 9.35 -0.05 -4.80
C TYR A 153 9.56 1.43 -4.49
N TRP A 154 10.80 1.80 -4.19
CA TRP A 154 11.29 3.17 -4.13
C TRP A 154 12.75 3.24 -4.60
N LYS A 155 13.28 4.45 -4.76
CA LYS A 155 14.71 4.67 -5.03
C LYS A 155 15.47 4.65 -3.72
N VAL A 156 16.38 3.69 -3.58
CA VAL A 156 17.16 3.41 -2.37
C VAL A 156 18.45 4.22 -2.41
N TYR A 157 18.72 4.96 -1.34
CA TYR A 157 19.95 5.74 -1.16
C TYR A 157 20.77 5.25 0.03
N HIS A 158 20.15 4.42 0.89
CA HIS A 158 20.81 3.84 2.06
C HIS A 158 20.42 2.37 2.20
N ASN A 159 21.34 1.56 2.74
CA ASN A 159 21.12 0.16 3.07
C ASN A 159 20.42 -0.67 1.96
N LYS A 160 21.09 -0.72 0.78
CA LYS A 160 20.61 -1.46 -0.39
C LYS A 160 20.19 -2.90 -0.09
N ASN A 161 20.97 -3.61 0.75
CA ASN A 161 20.73 -5.04 1.01
C ASN A 161 19.41 -5.28 1.75
N ASP A 162 19.06 -4.45 2.72
CA ASP A 162 17.80 -4.58 3.45
C ASP A 162 16.60 -4.12 2.61
N ALA A 163 16.80 -3.12 1.75
CA ALA A 163 15.79 -2.72 0.79
C ALA A 163 15.47 -3.87 -0.19
N ILE A 164 16.47 -4.57 -0.72
CA ILE A 164 16.26 -5.73 -1.61
C ILE A 164 15.48 -6.84 -0.89
N LYS A 165 15.86 -7.20 0.35
CA LYS A 165 15.12 -8.20 1.15
C LYS A 165 13.65 -7.80 1.34
N THR A 166 13.42 -6.50 1.57
CA THR A 166 12.06 -5.95 1.70
C THR A 166 11.27 -6.06 0.40
N PHE A 167 11.88 -5.70 -0.73
CA PHE A 167 11.25 -5.82 -2.05
C PHE A 167 10.92 -7.27 -2.42
N ASP A 168 11.84 -8.20 -2.12
CA ASP A 168 11.61 -9.63 -2.30
C ASP A 168 10.44 -10.14 -1.45
N SER A 169 10.32 -9.65 -0.21
CA SER A 169 9.19 -9.96 0.66
C SER A 169 7.88 -9.46 0.04
N TYR A 170 7.85 -8.23 -0.48
CA TYR A 170 6.67 -7.66 -1.13
C TYR A 170 6.31 -8.42 -2.42
N ASN A 171 7.31 -8.80 -3.22
CA ASN A 171 7.10 -9.57 -4.45
C ASN A 171 6.52 -10.95 -4.16
N ARG A 172 7.05 -11.68 -3.16
CA ARG A 172 6.50 -12.99 -2.75
C ARG A 172 5.06 -12.86 -2.24
N CYS A 173 4.79 -11.83 -1.45
CA CYS A 173 3.43 -11.56 -0.97
C CYS A 173 2.48 -11.28 -2.14
N ARG A 174 2.86 -10.40 -3.06
CA ARG A 174 2.06 -10.10 -4.24
C ARG A 174 1.79 -11.34 -5.09
N PHE A 175 2.81 -12.15 -5.35
CA PHE A 175 2.68 -13.40 -6.10
C PHE A 175 1.66 -14.34 -5.45
N PHE A 176 1.75 -14.54 -4.13
CA PHE A 176 0.80 -15.36 -3.39
C PHE A 176 -0.63 -14.83 -3.52
N TYR A 177 -0.84 -13.53 -3.29
CA TYR A 177 -2.16 -12.91 -3.35
C TYR A 177 -2.78 -13.02 -4.74
N THR A 178 -1.99 -12.73 -5.79
CA THR A 178 -2.46 -12.80 -7.18
C THR A 178 -2.88 -14.22 -7.56
N ASN A 179 -2.06 -15.21 -7.24
CA ASN A 179 -2.38 -16.61 -7.57
C ASN A 179 -3.62 -17.11 -6.82
N THR A 180 -3.70 -16.82 -5.53
CA THR A 180 -4.83 -17.22 -4.69
C THR A 180 -6.13 -16.52 -5.12
N PHE A 181 -6.03 -15.30 -5.63
CA PHE A 181 -7.17 -14.60 -6.24
C PHE A 181 -7.62 -15.25 -7.55
N LEU A 182 -6.69 -15.66 -8.41
CA LEU A 182 -6.98 -16.39 -9.65
C LEU A 182 -7.61 -17.76 -9.40
N GLU A 183 -7.36 -18.37 -8.24
CA GLU A 183 -8.04 -19.58 -7.76
C GLU A 183 -9.50 -19.30 -7.30
N GLY A 184 -9.95 -18.06 -7.35
CA GLY A 184 -11.33 -17.67 -7.04
C GLY A 184 -11.60 -17.33 -5.58
N LYS A 185 -10.57 -17.24 -4.72
CA LYS A 185 -10.74 -16.86 -3.31
C LYS A 185 -11.06 -15.36 -3.19
N ASN A 186 -11.88 -15.03 -2.20
CA ASN A 186 -12.17 -13.64 -1.86
C ASN A 186 -11.03 -13.00 -1.03
N ILE A 187 -11.06 -11.68 -0.87
CA ILE A 187 -9.97 -10.94 -0.23
C ILE A 187 -9.71 -11.33 1.23
N LEU A 188 -10.74 -11.69 1.99
CA LEU A 188 -10.56 -12.13 3.39
C LEU A 188 -9.92 -13.51 3.47
N GLU A 189 -10.37 -14.45 2.63
CA GLU A 189 -9.77 -15.79 2.51
C GLU A 189 -8.29 -15.70 2.10
N ILE A 190 -7.94 -14.77 1.20
CA ILE A 190 -6.55 -14.55 0.79
C ILE A 190 -5.71 -14.04 1.95
N ILE A 191 -6.21 -13.04 2.71
CA ILE A 191 -5.51 -12.48 3.87
C ILE A 191 -5.26 -13.56 4.93
N GLU A 192 -6.26 -14.39 5.22
CA GLU A 192 -6.15 -15.50 6.19
C GLU A 192 -5.17 -16.57 5.70
N SER A 193 -5.31 -17.01 4.46
CA SER A 193 -4.40 -18.00 3.85
C SER A 193 -2.93 -17.53 3.84
N TYR A 194 -2.69 -16.23 3.62
CA TYR A 194 -1.33 -15.67 3.67
C TYR A 194 -0.76 -15.62 5.08
N SER A 195 -1.58 -15.35 6.08
CA SER A 195 -1.16 -15.41 7.49
C SER A 195 -0.62 -16.80 7.85
N ASP A 196 -1.35 -17.85 7.49
CA ASP A 196 -0.94 -19.24 7.73
C ASP A 196 0.35 -19.59 6.96
N TYR A 197 0.42 -19.21 5.68
CA TYR A 197 1.59 -19.39 4.84
C TYR A 197 2.84 -18.72 5.43
N SER A 198 2.73 -17.47 5.87
CA SER A 198 3.85 -16.70 6.43
C SER A 198 4.34 -17.27 7.77
N ASN A 199 3.42 -17.74 8.62
CA ASN A 199 3.73 -18.38 9.90
C ASN A 199 4.49 -19.71 9.69
N ASN A 200 4.07 -20.51 8.71
CA ASN A 200 4.73 -21.77 8.37
C ASN A 200 6.17 -21.56 7.86
N ILE A 201 6.41 -20.52 7.05
CA ILE A 201 7.76 -20.18 6.59
C ILE A 201 8.67 -19.76 7.76
N ASN A 202 8.16 -18.93 8.66
CA ASN A 202 8.93 -18.44 9.80
C ASN A 202 9.28 -19.58 10.78
N GLN A 203 8.36 -20.51 11.02
CA GLN A 203 8.63 -21.70 11.83
C GLN A 203 9.71 -22.60 11.22
N LYS A 204 9.68 -22.81 9.91
CA LYS A 204 10.73 -23.58 9.21
C LYS A 204 12.09 -22.90 9.32
N LYS A 205 12.18 -21.58 9.13
CA LYS A 205 13.45 -20.83 9.28
C LYS A 205 14.05 -20.95 10.67
N ASN A 206 13.23 -20.82 11.71
CA ASN A 206 13.70 -20.94 13.10
C ASN A 206 14.22 -22.34 13.45
N LYS A 207 13.64 -23.38 12.82
CA LYS A 207 14.09 -24.77 13.01
C LYS A 207 15.46 -25.07 12.37
N TYR A 208 15.85 -24.32 11.32
CA TYR A 208 17.14 -24.47 10.65
C TYR A 208 18.25 -23.55 11.21
N LEU A 209 17.90 -22.54 12.03
CA LEU A 209 18.87 -21.62 12.63
C LEU A 209 19.17 -21.93 14.11
N GLY A 210 18.47 -22.90 14.69
CA GLY A 210 18.60 -23.33 16.10
C GLY A 210 19.17 -24.73 16.29
N GLY A 211 19.87 -25.26 15.24
CA GLY A 211 20.57 -26.53 15.29
C GLY A 211 22.08 -26.35 15.23
#